data_e7993ad8ccc2d67c64b84c214790b2df
#
_entry.id   e7993ad8ccc2d67c64b84c214790b2df
#
_cell.length_a   1.000
_cell.length_b   1.000
_cell.length_c   1.000
_cell.angle_alpha   90.00
_cell.angle_beta   90.00
_cell.angle_gamma   90.00
#
_symmetry.space_group_name_H-M   'P 1'
#
loop_
_entity.id
_entity.type
_entity.pdbx_description
1 polymer ?
#
loop_
_entity_poly.entity_id
_entity_poly.type
_entity_poly.pdbx_seq_one_letter_code
_entity_poly.pdbx_strand_id
1 'polypeptide(L)'
;MKKTLAVFILILAIVQSQAQGPIYPKDIIVALDGSGNYKTIQEAVNSVRDFGQRVTIHIKKGIYHEKLVVPTWKTQITLLGEDKENTIITNNDYSGKLVPGGKDMFGKEKFTTFNSYTVLVQGNDFIAKNLTIENTSGRVGQAVALHIEGDRCVIENCRILGNQDTLYVSNEASRQYYKDCFIEGTTDFIFGEATCVFQSCTIKNLMNSYTTAASTTQRQKFGYVFFDCKLIADTSVLMAFLGRPWRSYAKTVYLRCELGSHIIPEGWDPWKGDNMFLDKDKTAYYAEYKSTGPGANPKARAAWSHQLTDKEAKEYTLENIFGGRDTWNPVTK
;
A
#
# COMPACT_ATOMS: atom_id res chain seq x y z
N MET A 1 -76.49 -41.32 33.05
CA MET A 1 -75.02 -41.54 33.06
C MET A 1 -74.39 -40.52 32.05
N LYS A 2 -73.91 -39.39 32.51
CA LYS A 2 -73.22 -38.36 31.65
C LYS A 2 -71.72 -38.54 31.81
N LYS A 3 -71.04 -38.91 30.75
CA LYS A 3 -69.58 -39.06 30.74
C LYS A 3 -69.00 -37.68 30.42
N THR A 4 -68.29 -37.07 31.35
CA THR A 4 -67.53 -35.82 31.18
C THR A 4 -66.16 -36.15 30.59
N LEU A 5 -65.91 -35.64 29.38
CA LEU A 5 -64.61 -35.76 28.67
C LEU A 5 -63.75 -34.59 29.10
N ALA A 6 -62.68 -34.84 29.86
CA ALA A 6 -61.68 -33.81 30.21
C ALA A 6 -60.66 -33.71 29.09
N VAL A 7 -60.62 -32.54 28.47
CA VAL A 7 -59.59 -32.23 27.44
C VAL A 7 -58.38 -31.60 28.16
N PHE A 8 -57.25 -32.29 28.17
CA PHE A 8 -55.96 -31.75 28.60
C PHE A 8 -55.34 -30.96 27.46
N ILE A 9 -55.29 -29.64 27.59
CA ILE A 9 -54.54 -28.78 26.67
C ILE A 9 -53.08 -28.71 27.16
N LEU A 10 -52.17 -29.37 26.46
CA LEU A 10 -50.73 -29.33 26.69
C LEU A 10 -50.21 -28.04 26.03
N ILE A 11 -49.90 -26.97 26.78
CA ILE A 11 -49.26 -25.78 26.30
C ILE A 11 -47.76 -26.06 26.18
N LEU A 12 -47.26 -26.30 24.97
CA LEU A 12 -45.85 -26.39 24.69
C LEU A 12 -45.30 -24.93 24.65
N ALA A 13 -44.67 -24.50 25.73
CA ALA A 13 -43.87 -23.28 25.72
C ALA A 13 -42.57 -23.52 24.91
N ILE A 14 -42.55 -23.11 23.67
CA ILE A 14 -41.31 -23.06 22.86
C ILE A 14 -40.47 -21.92 23.40
N VAL A 15 -39.52 -22.22 24.28
CA VAL A 15 -38.47 -21.27 24.63
C VAL A 15 -37.54 -21.15 23.41
N GLN A 16 -37.73 -20.13 22.58
CA GLN A 16 -36.76 -19.76 21.58
C GLN A 16 -35.52 -19.22 22.29
N SER A 17 -34.59 -20.09 22.60
CA SER A 17 -33.23 -19.70 22.92
C SER A 17 -32.63 -19.07 21.65
N GLN A 18 -32.66 -17.76 21.56
CA GLN A 18 -31.84 -17.06 20.59
C GLN A 18 -30.38 -17.26 21.03
N ALA A 19 -29.73 -18.22 20.45
CA ALA A 19 -28.29 -18.36 20.58
C ALA A 19 -27.67 -17.07 19.99
N GLN A 20 -27.30 -16.14 20.87
CA GLN A 20 -26.45 -15.03 20.45
C GLN A 20 -25.17 -15.63 19.90
N GLY A 21 -24.93 -15.46 18.61
CA GLY A 21 -23.66 -15.86 18.01
C GLY A 21 -22.50 -15.15 18.72
N PRO A 22 -21.29 -15.66 18.60
CA PRO A 22 -20.11 -15.08 19.26
C PRO A 22 -20.00 -13.59 18.94
N ILE A 23 -19.91 -12.75 19.97
CA ILE A 23 -19.70 -11.31 19.84
C ILE A 23 -18.21 -11.12 19.54
N TYR A 24 -17.88 -10.69 18.34
CA TYR A 24 -16.52 -10.34 17.96
C TYR A 24 -16.25 -8.88 18.33
N PRO A 25 -15.09 -8.59 18.97
CA PRO A 25 -14.73 -7.21 19.33
C PRO A 25 -14.54 -6.36 18.06
N LYS A 26 -15.00 -5.09 18.12
CA LYS A 26 -14.73 -4.11 17.08
C LYS A 26 -13.40 -3.40 17.25
N ASP A 27 -12.88 -3.41 18.47
CA ASP A 27 -11.61 -2.81 18.88
C ASP A 27 -10.75 -3.85 19.61
N ILE A 28 -9.49 -3.93 19.21
CA ILE A 28 -8.48 -4.84 19.75
C ILE A 28 -7.25 -4.00 20.09
N ILE A 29 -6.65 -4.22 21.23
CA ILE A 29 -5.44 -3.51 21.68
C ILE A 29 -4.24 -4.44 21.59
N VAL A 30 -3.19 -3.99 20.90
CA VAL A 30 -1.88 -4.67 20.85
C VAL A 30 -0.88 -3.85 21.67
N ALA A 31 -0.20 -4.49 22.62
CA ALA A 31 0.82 -3.86 23.43
C ALA A 31 1.91 -4.86 23.82
N LEU A 32 3.18 -4.52 23.59
CA LEU A 32 4.34 -5.38 23.87
C LEU A 32 4.49 -5.72 25.35
N ASP A 33 4.09 -4.82 26.24
CA ASP A 33 4.15 -4.98 27.69
C ASP A 33 3.07 -5.94 28.26
N GLY A 34 2.15 -6.38 27.39
CA GLY A 34 1.04 -7.27 27.76
C GLY A 34 -0.18 -6.55 28.36
N SER A 35 -0.24 -5.22 28.33
CA SER A 35 -1.40 -4.44 28.76
C SER A 35 -2.57 -4.46 27.75
N GLY A 36 -2.35 -4.98 26.54
CA GLY A 36 -3.35 -5.16 25.49
C GLY A 36 -4.00 -6.54 25.48
N ASN A 37 -4.85 -6.78 24.48
CA ASN A 37 -5.44 -8.07 24.21
C ASN A 37 -4.42 -9.07 23.66
N TYR A 38 -3.45 -8.57 22.88
CA TYR A 38 -2.36 -9.34 22.26
C TYR A 38 -1.03 -8.61 22.40
N LYS A 39 0.06 -9.37 22.34
CA LYS A 39 1.43 -8.82 22.32
C LYS A 39 1.95 -8.61 20.92
N THR A 40 1.44 -9.36 19.94
CA THR A 40 1.83 -9.25 18.54
C THR A 40 0.66 -8.78 17.67
N ILE A 41 0.98 -8.07 16.58
CA ILE A 41 -0.02 -7.59 15.63
C ILE A 41 -0.59 -8.79 14.85
N GLN A 42 0.26 -9.78 14.54
CA GLN A 42 -0.19 -10.97 13.82
C GLN A 42 -1.24 -11.77 14.59
N GLU A 43 -1.09 -11.92 15.92
CA GLU A 43 -2.12 -12.58 16.75
C GLU A 43 -3.44 -11.81 16.72
N ALA A 44 -3.37 -10.48 16.80
CA ALA A 44 -4.56 -9.64 16.69
C ALA A 44 -5.26 -9.80 15.33
N VAL A 45 -4.51 -9.77 14.21
CA VAL A 45 -5.05 -10.00 12.86
C VAL A 45 -5.68 -11.38 12.75
N ASN A 46 -5.03 -12.42 13.29
CA ASN A 46 -5.54 -13.80 13.25
C ASN A 46 -6.85 -13.96 14.02
N SER A 47 -7.04 -13.19 15.11
CA SER A 47 -8.24 -13.24 15.94
C SER A 47 -9.48 -12.59 15.30
N VAL A 48 -9.29 -11.71 14.29
CA VAL A 48 -10.41 -11.08 13.57
C VAL A 48 -11.19 -12.12 12.80
N ARG A 49 -12.53 -12.02 12.82
CA ARG A 49 -13.41 -12.91 12.05
C ARG A 49 -13.14 -12.76 10.55
N ASP A 50 -13.09 -13.91 9.85
CA ASP A 50 -12.96 -13.94 8.40
C ASP A 50 -14.19 -13.31 7.72
N PHE A 51 -13.97 -12.45 6.73
CA PHE A 51 -15.00 -11.71 6.00
C PHE A 51 -15.97 -10.96 6.93
N GLY A 52 -15.47 -10.52 8.10
CA GLY A 52 -16.25 -9.85 9.14
C GLY A 52 -16.50 -8.36 8.86
N GLN A 53 -17.11 -7.72 9.86
CA GLN A 53 -17.22 -6.26 9.89
C GLN A 53 -15.88 -5.63 10.22
N ARG A 54 -15.78 -4.29 10.01
CA ARG A 54 -14.55 -3.54 10.33
C ARG A 54 -14.15 -3.71 11.79
N VAL A 55 -12.88 -4.05 11.97
CA VAL A 55 -12.22 -4.13 13.28
C VAL A 55 -11.04 -3.17 13.28
N THR A 56 -10.91 -2.39 14.36
CA THR A 56 -9.75 -1.54 14.59
C THR A 56 -8.80 -2.21 15.57
N ILE A 57 -7.56 -2.42 15.13
CA ILE A 57 -6.45 -2.91 15.95
C ILE A 57 -5.63 -1.68 16.36
N HIS A 58 -5.77 -1.27 17.63
CA HIS A 58 -5.03 -0.17 18.24
C HIS A 58 -3.67 -0.68 18.69
N ILE A 59 -2.62 -0.17 18.07
CA ILE A 59 -1.25 -0.61 18.31
C ILE A 59 -0.54 0.43 19.18
N LYS A 60 -0.17 0.04 20.39
CA LYS A 60 0.58 0.88 21.32
C LYS A 60 1.99 1.16 20.81
N LYS A 61 2.62 2.24 21.30
CA LYS A 61 4.02 2.55 21.00
C LYS A 61 4.92 1.36 21.27
N GLY A 62 5.85 1.13 20.36
CA GLY A 62 6.81 0.03 20.44
C GLY A 62 7.38 -0.35 19.07
N ILE A 63 8.43 -1.16 19.10
CA ILE A 63 9.06 -1.72 17.89
C ILE A 63 8.63 -3.18 17.80
N TYR A 64 7.76 -3.45 16.83
CA TYR A 64 7.19 -4.78 16.57
C TYR A 64 8.02 -5.46 15.48
N HIS A 65 8.89 -6.38 15.90
CA HIS A 65 9.72 -7.18 15.00
C HIS A 65 8.87 -8.33 14.44
N GLU A 66 8.10 -8.04 13.40
CA GLU A 66 7.14 -9.00 12.82
C GLU A 66 7.22 -9.00 11.30
N LYS A 67 7.01 -10.17 10.70
CA LYS A 67 6.65 -10.34 9.29
C LYS A 67 5.14 -10.52 9.23
N LEU A 68 4.42 -9.40 9.09
CA LEU A 68 2.97 -9.35 9.22
C LEU A 68 2.27 -9.72 7.91
N VAL A 69 1.26 -10.58 7.99
CA VAL A 69 0.39 -10.92 6.87
C VAL A 69 -1.07 -10.65 7.24
N VAL A 70 -1.76 -9.85 6.41
CA VAL A 70 -3.21 -9.67 6.41
C VAL A 70 -3.76 -10.44 5.22
N PRO A 71 -4.17 -11.71 5.38
CA PRO A 71 -4.54 -12.56 4.25
C PRO A 71 -5.88 -12.14 3.63
N THR A 72 -6.19 -12.67 2.45
CA THR A 72 -7.35 -12.29 1.61
C THR A 72 -8.69 -12.35 2.36
N TRP A 73 -8.86 -13.29 3.29
CA TRP A 73 -10.10 -13.45 4.07
C TRP A 73 -10.21 -12.51 5.28
N LYS A 74 -9.13 -11.81 5.64
CA LYS A 74 -9.10 -10.78 6.70
C LYS A 74 -9.39 -9.40 6.11
N THR A 75 -10.65 -9.19 5.73
CA THR A 75 -11.12 -7.92 5.15
C THR A 75 -11.48 -6.90 6.22
N GLN A 76 -11.52 -5.62 5.86
CA GLN A 76 -12.01 -4.53 6.71
C GLN A 76 -11.23 -4.39 8.03
N ILE A 77 -9.91 -4.60 8.00
CA ILE A 77 -9.03 -4.36 9.15
C ILE A 77 -8.48 -2.93 9.10
N THR A 78 -8.52 -2.26 10.25
CA THR A 78 -7.80 -1.00 10.48
C THR A 78 -6.66 -1.25 11.46
N LEU A 79 -5.40 -0.98 11.06
CA LEU A 79 -4.26 -0.86 11.97
C LEU A 79 -4.12 0.61 12.34
N LEU A 80 -4.29 0.94 13.62
CA LEU A 80 -4.18 2.29 14.14
C LEU A 80 -3.04 2.38 15.15
N GLY A 81 -1.93 2.96 14.73
CA GLY A 81 -0.81 3.23 15.62
C GLY A 81 -1.12 4.38 16.59
N GLU A 82 -0.60 4.30 17.79
CA GLU A 82 -0.72 5.37 18.79
C GLU A 82 0.06 6.62 18.36
N ASP A 83 1.18 6.44 17.66
CA ASP A 83 2.09 7.51 17.22
C ASP A 83 2.92 7.01 16.04
N LYS A 84 2.96 7.76 14.94
CA LYS A 84 3.60 7.27 13.72
C LYS A 84 5.12 7.13 13.82
N GLU A 85 5.77 7.90 14.68
CA GLU A 85 7.22 7.85 14.91
C GLU A 85 7.63 6.72 15.84
N ASN A 86 6.73 6.32 16.75
CA ASN A 86 7.04 5.38 17.82
C ASN A 86 6.22 4.08 17.79
N THR A 87 5.30 3.92 16.83
CA THR A 87 4.61 2.64 16.56
C THR A 87 5.20 2.07 15.29
N ILE A 88 6.15 1.15 15.39
CA ILE A 88 7.00 0.70 14.28
C ILE A 88 6.83 -0.79 14.07
N ILE A 89 6.46 -1.18 12.84
CA ILE A 89 6.47 -2.58 12.38
C ILE A 89 7.72 -2.75 11.52
N THR A 90 8.63 -3.65 11.91
CA THR A 90 9.95 -3.79 11.30
C THR A 90 10.33 -5.23 11.02
N ASN A 91 11.01 -5.44 9.90
CA ASN A 91 11.66 -6.71 9.52
C ASN A 91 12.88 -6.39 8.64
N ASN A 92 13.69 -7.41 8.34
CA ASN A 92 14.92 -7.24 7.55
C ASN A 92 15.13 -8.33 6.49
N ASP A 93 14.05 -8.89 5.95
CA ASP A 93 14.15 -9.83 4.85
C ASP A 93 14.41 -9.09 3.53
N TYR A 94 15.23 -9.72 2.65
CA TYR A 94 15.57 -9.17 1.34
C TYR A 94 15.73 -10.29 0.31
N SER A 95 15.61 -9.96 -0.96
CA SER A 95 15.79 -10.90 -2.07
C SER A 95 17.21 -11.50 -2.06
N GLY A 96 17.28 -12.82 -1.92
CA GLY A 96 18.55 -13.55 -1.81
C GLY A 96 18.95 -13.97 -0.39
N LYS A 97 18.33 -13.42 0.67
CA LYS A 97 18.51 -13.87 2.06
C LYS A 97 18.00 -15.30 2.22
N LEU A 98 18.75 -16.14 2.94
CA LEU A 98 18.33 -17.51 3.26
C LEU A 98 17.07 -17.50 4.13
N VAL A 99 16.15 -18.40 3.80
CA VAL A 99 14.91 -18.58 4.58
C VAL A 99 15.26 -19.30 5.89
N PRO A 100 14.87 -18.74 7.06
CA PRO A 100 15.01 -19.43 8.34
C PRO A 100 14.33 -20.79 8.30
N GLY A 101 15.02 -21.83 8.74
CA GLY A 101 14.50 -23.20 8.67
C GLY A 101 14.73 -23.93 7.33
N GLY A 102 15.37 -23.26 6.35
CA GLY A 102 15.88 -23.86 5.12
C GLY A 102 15.01 -23.64 3.88
N LYS A 103 13.69 -23.65 3.98
CA LYS A 103 12.79 -23.43 2.82
C LYS A 103 11.52 -22.70 3.23
N ASP A 104 11.01 -21.87 2.31
CA ASP A 104 9.69 -21.27 2.46
C ASP A 104 8.56 -22.28 2.11
N MET A 105 7.31 -21.83 2.23
CA MET A 105 6.12 -22.64 1.90
C MET A 105 6.06 -23.09 0.43
N PHE A 106 6.85 -22.50 -0.47
CA PHE A 106 6.98 -22.86 -1.88
C PHE A 106 8.24 -23.69 -2.17
N GLY A 107 8.96 -24.12 -1.13
CA GLY A 107 10.20 -24.92 -1.26
C GLY A 107 11.43 -24.12 -1.68
N LYS A 108 11.40 -22.79 -1.63
CA LYS A 108 12.53 -21.92 -1.97
C LYS A 108 13.45 -21.74 -0.76
N GLU A 109 14.75 -21.84 -0.98
CA GLU A 109 15.78 -21.66 0.06
C GLU A 109 16.10 -20.19 0.35
N LYS A 110 15.72 -19.29 -0.57
CA LYS A 110 15.99 -17.86 -0.47
C LYS A 110 14.71 -17.06 -0.69
N PHE A 111 14.60 -15.96 0.02
CA PHE A 111 13.58 -14.96 -0.26
C PHE A 111 13.76 -14.38 -1.66
N THR A 112 12.66 -13.98 -2.26
CA THR A 112 12.58 -13.18 -3.48
C THR A 112 12.10 -11.77 -3.11
N THR A 113 12.09 -10.84 -4.04
CA THR A 113 11.47 -9.51 -3.84
C THR A 113 10.06 -9.65 -3.28
N PHE A 114 9.26 -10.55 -3.86
CA PHE A 114 7.83 -10.66 -3.59
C PHE A 114 7.47 -11.23 -2.21
N ASN A 115 8.38 -11.92 -1.56
CA ASN A 115 8.18 -12.45 -0.20
C ASN A 115 9.16 -11.88 0.84
N SER A 116 9.89 -10.80 0.49
CA SER A 116 10.78 -10.08 1.41
C SER A 116 10.07 -9.04 2.29
N TYR A 117 8.76 -8.87 2.14
CA TYR A 117 7.98 -7.83 2.82
C TYR A 117 8.09 -7.87 4.35
N THR A 118 7.98 -6.70 4.96
CA THR A 118 7.66 -6.57 6.38
C THR A 118 6.18 -6.75 6.60
N VAL A 119 5.33 -6.06 5.83
CA VAL A 119 3.87 -6.19 5.89
C VAL A 119 3.32 -6.56 4.52
N LEU A 120 2.55 -7.66 4.43
CA LEU A 120 1.75 -8.05 3.27
C LEU A 120 0.26 -7.87 3.57
N VAL A 121 -0.44 -7.14 2.71
CA VAL A 121 -1.88 -6.92 2.79
C VAL A 121 -2.57 -7.47 1.55
N GLN A 122 -3.30 -8.58 1.71
CA GLN A 122 -4.13 -9.18 0.67
C GLN A 122 -5.63 -8.93 0.90
N GLY A 123 -6.01 -8.62 2.15
CA GLY A 123 -7.40 -8.33 2.52
C GLY A 123 -7.88 -6.98 1.96
N ASN A 124 -9.08 -6.97 1.40
CA ASN A 124 -9.73 -5.76 0.89
C ASN A 124 -10.19 -4.83 2.03
N ASP A 125 -10.37 -3.55 1.70
CA ASP A 125 -10.86 -2.52 2.62
C ASP A 125 -9.95 -2.32 3.84
N PHE A 126 -8.64 -2.55 3.66
CA PHE A 126 -7.64 -2.37 4.68
C PHE A 126 -7.32 -0.88 4.90
N ILE A 127 -7.10 -0.52 6.15
CA ILE A 127 -6.67 0.84 6.53
C ILE A 127 -5.47 0.74 7.46
N ALA A 128 -4.43 1.55 7.20
CA ALA A 128 -3.35 1.78 8.16
C ALA A 128 -3.22 3.27 8.45
N LYS A 129 -3.13 3.63 9.74
CA LYS A 129 -3.00 5.02 10.19
C LYS A 129 -1.98 5.17 11.31
N ASN A 130 -1.26 6.28 11.29
CA ASN A 130 -0.39 6.75 12.38
C ASN A 130 0.67 5.71 12.83
N LEU A 131 1.33 5.04 11.88
CA LEU A 131 2.37 4.06 12.20
C LEU A 131 3.50 4.09 11.16
N THR A 132 4.63 3.50 11.52
CA THR A 132 5.77 3.27 10.63
C THR A 132 5.81 1.79 10.23
N ILE A 133 6.02 1.56 8.94
CA ILE A 133 6.34 0.24 8.37
C ILE A 133 7.72 0.37 7.74
N GLU A 134 8.68 -0.45 8.15
CA GLU A 134 10.04 -0.36 7.63
C GLU A 134 10.66 -1.71 7.31
N ASN A 135 11.55 -1.71 6.32
CA ASN A 135 12.46 -2.81 6.09
C ASN A 135 13.89 -2.35 6.34
N THR A 136 14.51 -2.93 7.36
CA THR A 136 15.83 -2.53 7.87
C THR A 136 16.99 -3.37 7.32
N SER A 137 16.80 -4.09 6.20
CA SER A 137 17.87 -4.89 5.57
C SER A 137 19.05 -4.06 5.05
N GLY A 138 18.85 -2.75 4.85
CA GLY A 138 19.87 -1.87 4.31
C GLY A 138 19.94 -1.91 2.79
N ARG A 139 21.10 -1.50 2.22
CA ARG A 139 21.32 -1.43 0.76
C ARG A 139 21.84 -2.75 0.21
N VAL A 140 21.03 -3.80 0.29
CA VAL A 140 21.39 -5.18 -0.08
C VAL A 140 20.70 -5.68 -1.36
N GLY A 141 19.98 -4.82 -2.05
CA GLY A 141 19.10 -5.13 -3.17
C GLY A 141 17.63 -4.99 -2.78
N GLN A 142 16.74 -5.71 -3.48
CA GLN A 142 15.29 -5.59 -3.31
C GLN A 142 14.84 -6.06 -1.92
N ALA A 143 14.11 -5.21 -1.21
CA ALA A 143 13.64 -5.46 0.16
C ALA A 143 12.38 -4.64 0.45
N VAL A 144 11.24 -5.30 0.44
CA VAL A 144 9.92 -4.64 0.54
C VAL A 144 9.59 -4.32 2.01
N ALA A 145 9.20 -3.09 2.30
CA ALA A 145 8.60 -2.74 3.59
C ALA A 145 7.09 -3.05 3.57
N LEU A 146 6.35 -2.50 2.62
CA LEU A 146 4.91 -2.68 2.50
C LEU A 146 4.53 -3.23 1.13
N HIS A 147 3.84 -4.37 1.11
CA HIS A 147 3.28 -5.00 -0.07
C HIS A 147 1.74 -5.03 0.04
N ILE A 148 1.04 -4.40 -0.90
CA ILE A 148 -0.44 -4.37 -0.91
C ILE A 148 -0.95 -4.98 -2.22
N GLU A 149 -1.80 -6.00 -2.08
CA GLU A 149 -2.55 -6.66 -3.15
C GLU A 149 -4.06 -6.40 -3.04
N GLY A 150 -4.53 -6.10 -1.84
CA GLY A 150 -5.94 -5.87 -1.54
C GLY A 150 -6.51 -4.64 -2.25
N ASP A 151 -7.78 -4.70 -2.63
CA ASP A 151 -8.52 -3.58 -3.21
C ASP A 151 -9.09 -2.64 -2.13
N ARG A 152 -9.24 -1.35 -2.45
CA ARG A 152 -9.79 -0.28 -1.58
C ARG A 152 -8.99 -0.11 -0.28
N CYS A 153 -7.66 -0.09 -0.41
CA CYS A 153 -6.77 0.11 0.72
C CYS A 153 -6.43 1.59 0.92
N VAL A 154 -6.41 2.02 2.19
CA VAL A 154 -6.10 3.41 2.58
C VAL A 154 -4.93 3.42 3.57
N ILE A 155 -3.90 4.18 3.25
CA ILE A 155 -2.73 4.41 4.11
C ILE A 155 -2.66 5.91 4.41
N GLU A 156 -2.84 6.28 5.67
CA GLU A 156 -2.96 7.70 6.06
C GLU A 156 -2.01 8.03 7.20
N ASN A 157 -1.26 9.12 7.05
CA ASN A 157 -0.30 9.62 8.05
C ASN A 157 0.67 8.53 8.54
N CYS A 158 1.19 7.72 7.60
CA CYS A 158 2.14 6.65 7.87
C CYS A 158 3.54 6.98 7.33
N ARG A 159 4.57 6.32 7.88
CA ARG A 159 5.91 6.32 7.32
C ARG A 159 6.19 4.93 6.72
N ILE A 160 6.66 4.89 5.47
CA ILE A 160 7.03 3.67 4.76
C ILE A 160 8.51 3.81 4.40
N LEU A 161 9.36 3.07 5.09
CA LEU A 161 10.80 3.27 5.08
C LEU A 161 11.53 2.03 4.57
N GLY A 162 12.48 2.25 3.67
CA GLY A 162 13.30 1.17 3.14
C GLY A 162 14.39 1.66 2.19
N ASN A 163 14.80 0.79 1.31
CA ASN A 163 15.82 1.08 0.30
C ASN A 163 15.29 0.75 -1.10
N GLN A 164 15.85 -0.24 -1.80
CA GLN A 164 15.34 -0.65 -3.09
C GLN A 164 14.03 -1.42 -2.91
N ASP A 165 13.00 -1.07 -3.73
CA ASP A 165 11.70 -1.74 -3.75
C ASP A 165 10.90 -1.59 -2.42
N THR A 166 10.93 -0.44 -1.77
CA THR A 166 10.32 -0.21 -0.46
C THR A 166 8.81 -0.47 -0.43
N LEU A 167 8.07 0.07 -1.41
CA LEU A 167 6.60 -0.03 -1.50
C LEU A 167 6.19 -0.77 -2.76
N TYR A 168 5.67 -1.99 -2.59
CA TYR A 168 5.13 -2.80 -3.67
C TYR A 168 3.61 -2.68 -3.73
N VAL A 169 3.10 -1.98 -4.74
CA VAL A 169 1.67 -1.78 -4.99
C VAL A 169 1.24 -2.74 -6.10
N SER A 170 0.81 -3.94 -5.72
CA SER A 170 0.57 -5.01 -6.69
C SER A 170 -0.92 -5.25 -6.96
N ASN A 171 -1.19 -6.09 -7.97
CA ASN A 171 -2.51 -6.45 -8.45
C ASN A 171 -3.20 -5.34 -9.27
N GLU A 172 -3.37 -5.57 -10.59
CA GLU A 172 -4.01 -4.60 -11.51
C GLU A 172 -5.45 -4.21 -11.12
N ALA A 173 -6.12 -5.06 -10.33
CA ALA A 173 -7.46 -4.80 -9.83
C ALA A 173 -7.48 -4.00 -8.53
N SER A 174 -6.32 -3.80 -7.89
CA SER A 174 -6.18 -3.09 -6.62
C SER A 174 -6.23 -1.58 -6.82
N ARG A 175 -7.00 -0.91 -5.95
CA ARG A 175 -7.07 0.55 -5.81
C ARG A 175 -6.55 0.93 -4.44
N GLN A 176 -5.54 1.80 -4.41
CA GLN A 176 -4.82 2.15 -3.19
C GLN A 176 -4.70 3.67 -3.05
N TYR A 177 -4.97 4.19 -1.86
CA TYR A 177 -4.91 5.61 -1.55
C TYR A 177 -3.95 5.88 -0.40
N TYR A 178 -2.95 6.69 -0.67
CA TYR A 178 -1.91 7.13 0.28
C TYR A 178 -2.09 8.62 0.54
N LYS A 179 -2.29 9.01 1.80
CA LYS A 179 -2.53 10.40 2.17
C LYS A 179 -1.61 10.81 3.33
N ASP A 180 -0.99 11.98 3.19
CA ASP A 180 -0.11 12.56 4.22
C ASP A 180 1.00 11.60 4.69
N CYS A 181 1.45 10.69 3.80
CA CYS A 181 2.47 9.71 4.10
C CYS A 181 3.88 10.23 3.81
N PHE A 182 4.85 9.68 4.56
CA PHE A 182 6.26 9.83 4.26
C PHE A 182 6.79 8.50 3.70
N ILE A 183 7.33 8.52 2.47
CA ILE A 183 7.81 7.33 1.77
C ILE A 183 9.26 7.59 1.34
N GLU A 184 10.18 6.70 1.70
CA GLU A 184 11.58 6.83 1.30
C GLU A 184 12.17 5.54 0.74
N GLY A 185 13.15 5.69 -0.12
CA GLY A 185 13.90 4.58 -0.69
C GLY A 185 15.02 5.00 -1.63
N THR A 186 15.71 4.01 -2.18
CA THR A 186 16.84 4.23 -3.09
C THR A 186 16.46 4.09 -4.55
N THR A 187 16.08 2.90 -4.99
CA THR A 187 15.82 2.55 -6.40
C THR A 187 14.44 1.92 -6.52
N ASP A 188 13.64 2.40 -7.50
CA ASP A 188 12.33 1.82 -7.83
C ASP A 188 11.43 1.63 -6.59
N PHE A 189 11.57 2.54 -5.63
CA PHE A 189 11.05 2.29 -4.28
C PHE A 189 9.52 2.43 -4.16
N ILE A 190 8.84 2.82 -5.24
CA ILE A 190 7.39 2.69 -5.43
C ILE A 190 7.19 1.93 -6.74
N PHE A 191 6.79 0.66 -6.67
CA PHE A 191 6.72 -0.20 -7.86
C PHE A 191 5.50 -1.12 -7.84
N GLY A 192 5.11 -1.64 -9.01
CA GLY A 192 3.97 -2.55 -9.18
C GLY A 192 2.92 -2.03 -10.15
N GLU A 193 1.77 -2.74 -10.23
CA GLU A 193 0.76 -2.52 -11.26
C GLU A 193 -0.56 -1.92 -10.75
N ALA A 194 -0.74 -1.72 -9.44
CA ALA A 194 -2.00 -1.21 -8.89
C ALA A 194 -2.33 0.22 -9.36
N THR A 195 -3.60 0.57 -9.32
CA THR A 195 -4.03 1.97 -9.46
C THR A 195 -3.88 2.68 -8.12
N CYS A 196 -2.95 3.64 -8.03
CA CYS A 196 -2.59 4.31 -6.78
C CYS A 196 -2.73 5.81 -6.86
N VAL A 197 -3.27 6.41 -5.81
CA VAL A 197 -3.22 7.86 -5.60
C VAL A 197 -2.37 8.16 -4.37
N PHE A 198 -1.40 9.04 -4.55
CA PHE A 198 -0.58 9.63 -3.49
C PHE A 198 -0.98 11.09 -3.36
N GLN A 199 -1.57 11.47 -2.23
CA GLN A 199 -2.02 12.84 -1.98
C GLN A 199 -1.29 13.45 -0.79
N SER A 200 -0.69 14.63 -1.01
CA SER A 200 0.05 15.40 0.02
C SER A 200 1.14 14.57 0.70
N CYS A 201 1.73 13.60 -0.01
CA CYS A 201 2.80 12.77 0.51
C CYS A 201 4.16 13.45 0.35
N THR A 202 5.08 13.16 1.28
CA THR A 202 6.50 13.47 1.13
C THR A 202 7.23 12.23 0.63
N ILE A 203 7.86 12.34 -0.53
CA ILE A 203 8.60 11.26 -1.19
C ILE A 203 10.08 11.59 -1.13
N LYS A 204 10.89 10.74 -0.51
CA LYS A 204 12.33 11.02 -0.27
C LYS A 204 13.24 10.04 -0.98
N ASN A 205 14.09 10.58 -1.87
CA ASN A 205 15.14 9.82 -2.53
C ASN A 205 16.40 9.73 -1.63
N LEU A 206 16.89 8.52 -1.41
CA LEU A 206 18.09 8.22 -0.61
C LEU A 206 19.33 7.95 -1.46
N MET A 207 19.19 7.91 -2.80
CA MET A 207 20.26 7.62 -3.74
C MET A 207 19.97 8.25 -5.12
N ASN A 208 21.01 8.50 -5.90
CA ASN A 208 20.89 8.87 -7.32
C ASN A 208 20.33 7.69 -8.11
N SER A 209 19.00 7.66 -8.30
CA SER A 209 18.30 6.54 -8.92
C SER A 209 16.85 6.93 -9.31
N TYR A 210 15.92 6.00 -9.23
CA TYR A 210 14.55 6.14 -9.74
C TYR A 210 13.54 6.09 -8.60
N THR A 211 12.58 7.03 -8.60
CA THR A 211 11.51 7.09 -7.59
C THR A 211 10.47 6.01 -7.82
N THR A 212 9.95 5.91 -9.05
CA THR A 212 8.88 4.96 -9.39
C THR A 212 9.27 3.98 -10.48
N ALA A 213 8.75 2.75 -10.41
CA ALA A 213 8.84 1.71 -11.42
C ALA A 213 7.45 1.09 -11.66
N ALA A 214 6.58 1.81 -12.35
CA ALA A 214 5.22 1.35 -12.60
C ALA A 214 5.18 0.17 -13.60
N SER A 215 4.25 -0.74 -13.39
CA SER A 215 3.96 -1.86 -14.30
C SER A 215 2.48 -1.98 -14.66
N THR A 216 1.76 -0.87 -14.64
CA THR A 216 0.36 -0.79 -15.07
C THR A 216 0.13 -1.52 -16.38
N THR A 217 -1.02 -2.17 -16.51
CA THR A 217 -1.38 -2.91 -17.72
C THR A 217 -2.09 -2.02 -18.74
N GLN A 218 -2.23 -2.50 -19.96
CA GLN A 218 -2.95 -1.78 -21.03
C GLN A 218 -4.43 -1.52 -20.67
N ARG A 219 -5.04 -2.41 -19.86
CA ARG A 219 -6.46 -2.34 -19.47
C ARG A 219 -6.76 -1.24 -18.46
N GLN A 220 -5.77 -0.81 -17.69
CA GLN A 220 -5.96 0.22 -16.66
C GLN A 220 -5.97 1.61 -17.30
N LYS A 221 -7.00 2.40 -17.02
CA LYS A 221 -7.08 3.81 -17.45
C LYS A 221 -6.06 4.65 -16.70
N PHE A 222 -5.86 4.41 -15.40
CA PHE A 222 -4.94 5.13 -14.52
C PHE A 222 -3.91 4.16 -13.90
N GLY A 223 -2.75 4.68 -13.54
CA GLY A 223 -1.71 4.01 -12.77
C GLY A 223 -1.41 4.77 -11.49
N TYR A 224 -0.18 5.27 -11.34
CA TYR A 224 0.20 6.11 -10.21
C TYR A 224 -0.15 7.57 -10.49
N VAL A 225 -0.85 8.19 -9.55
CA VAL A 225 -1.23 9.59 -9.61
C VAL A 225 -0.79 10.28 -8.32
N PHE A 226 0.12 11.23 -8.43
CA PHE A 226 0.63 12.03 -7.32
C PHE A 226 -0.03 13.41 -7.35
N PHE A 227 -0.78 13.74 -6.29
CA PHE A 227 -1.39 15.06 -6.11
C PHE A 227 -0.70 15.82 -4.98
N ASP A 228 -0.25 17.02 -5.27
CA ASP A 228 0.23 17.97 -4.27
C ASP A 228 1.34 17.38 -3.37
N CYS A 229 2.14 16.45 -3.92
CA CYS A 229 3.22 15.78 -3.20
C CYS A 229 4.50 16.62 -3.23
N LYS A 230 5.36 16.38 -2.25
CA LYS A 230 6.69 16.98 -2.16
C LYS A 230 7.77 15.92 -2.35
N LEU A 231 8.64 16.11 -3.36
CA LEU A 231 9.80 15.26 -3.61
C LEU A 231 11.04 15.91 -3.03
N ILE A 232 11.67 15.23 -2.06
CA ILE A 232 12.89 15.65 -1.39
C ILE A 232 13.96 14.56 -1.49
N ALA A 233 15.17 14.85 -1.05
CA ALA A 233 16.26 13.89 -1.06
C ALA A 233 17.23 14.12 0.09
N ASP A 234 18.08 13.13 0.35
CA ASP A 234 19.27 13.32 1.15
C ASP A 234 20.23 14.29 0.45
N THR A 235 21.04 14.99 1.22
CA THR A 235 21.96 16.03 0.71
C THR A 235 22.98 15.50 -0.29
N SER A 236 23.27 14.22 -0.28
CA SER A 236 24.17 13.53 -1.23
C SER A 236 23.51 13.17 -2.55
N VAL A 237 22.20 13.30 -2.66
CA VAL A 237 21.44 12.91 -3.87
C VAL A 237 21.28 14.14 -4.77
N LEU A 238 21.89 14.07 -5.95
CA LEU A 238 21.92 15.16 -6.92
C LEU A 238 21.20 14.83 -8.23
N MET A 239 20.99 13.53 -8.52
CA MET A 239 20.46 13.06 -9.81
C MET A 239 19.47 11.92 -9.60
N ALA A 240 18.18 12.23 -9.47
CA ALA A 240 17.13 11.26 -9.39
C ALA A 240 16.09 11.45 -10.51
N PHE A 241 15.53 10.37 -10.97
CA PHE A 241 14.42 10.37 -11.91
C PHE A 241 13.09 10.29 -11.17
N LEU A 242 12.05 10.91 -11.71
CA LEU A 242 10.65 10.75 -11.26
C LEU A 242 10.19 9.29 -11.40
N GLY A 243 10.72 8.59 -12.40
CA GLY A 243 10.47 7.17 -12.58
C GLY A 243 10.90 6.62 -13.93
N ARG A 244 10.69 5.30 -14.04
CA ARG A 244 10.95 4.53 -15.26
C ARG A 244 9.89 3.42 -15.44
N PRO A 245 9.54 3.00 -16.67
CA PRO A 245 8.53 1.97 -16.90
C PRO A 245 9.10 0.56 -16.64
N TRP A 246 8.63 -0.11 -15.58
CA TRP A 246 9.01 -1.52 -15.36
C TRP A 246 8.41 -2.43 -16.43
N ARG A 247 7.18 -2.11 -16.88
CA ARG A 247 6.51 -2.86 -17.96
C ARG A 247 6.00 -1.89 -19.03
N SER A 248 5.68 -2.43 -20.21
CA SER A 248 4.92 -1.72 -21.23
C SER A 248 3.59 -1.21 -20.65
N TYR A 249 3.10 -0.07 -21.15
CA TYR A 249 1.87 0.60 -20.69
C TYR A 249 1.91 1.15 -19.26
N ALA A 250 3.08 1.20 -18.62
CA ALA A 250 3.26 1.83 -17.32
C ALA A 250 2.74 3.28 -17.32
N LYS A 251 2.04 3.69 -16.25
CA LYS A 251 1.42 5.03 -16.14
C LYS A 251 1.78 5.67 -14.82
N THR A 252 2.38 6.87 -14.90
CA THR A 252 2.72 7.68 -13.72
C THR A 252 2.48 9.15 -14.02
N VAL A 253 1.73 9.84 -13.17
CA VAL A 253 1.38 11.25 -13.38
C VAL A 253 1.58 12.05 -12.10
N TYR A 254 2.31 13.15 -12.18
CA TYR A 254 2.49 14.12 -11.09
C TYR A 254 1.68 15.39 -11.37
N LEU A 255 0.78 15.76 -10.46
CA LEU A 255 -0.05 16.96 -10.56
C LEU A 255 0.25 17.91 -9.38
N ARG A 256 0.69 19.12 -9.70
CA ARG A 256 0.97 20.19 -8.74
C ARG A 256 1.97 19.80 -7.64
N CYS A 257 2.94 18.96 -7.99
CA CYS A 257 3.95 18.50 -7.03
C CYS A 257 5.10 19.50 -6.90
N GLU A 258 5.68 19.61 -5.72
CA GLU A 258 6.93 20.33 -5.47
C GLU A 258 8.12 19.40 -5.69
N LEU A 259 8.95 19.68 -6.70
CA LEU A 259 10.07 18.84 -7.09
C LEU A 259 11.39 19.47 -6.64
N GLY A 260 12.14 18.77 -5.77
CA GLY A 260 13.45 19.19 -5.30
C GLY A 260 14.50 19.23 -6.41
N SER A 261 15.59 19.95 -6.17
CA SER A 261 16.69 20.16 -7.13
C SER A 261 17.41 18.87 -7.57
N HIS A 262 17.22 17.78 -6.85
CA HIS A 262 17.78 16.47 -7.16
C HIS A 262 17.09 15.81 -8.37
N ILE A 263 15.91 16.26 -8.77
CA ILE A 263 15.23 15.74 -9.96
C ILE A 263 15.90 16.32 -11.22
N ILE A 264 16.47 15.42 -12.02
CA ILE A 264 17.19 15.81 -13.23
C ILE A 264 16.26 16.40 -14.30
N PRO A 265 16.80 17.19 -15.24
CA PRO A 265 15.99 17.85 -16.27
C PRO A 265 15.13 16.91 -17.11
N GLU A 266 15.63 15.75 -17.47
CA GLU A 266 14.92 14.73 -18.25
C GLU A 266 13.71 14.16 -17.50
N GLY A 267 13.78 14.08 -16.19
CA GLY A 267 12.73 13.63 -15.29
C GLY A 267 12.39 12.14 -15.39
N TRP A 268 12.45 11.54 -16.57
CA TRP A 268 11.99 10.19 -16.86
C TRP A 268 13.05 9.38 -17.61
N ASP A 269 13.27 8.14 -17.19
CA ASP A 269 14.16 7.19 -17.85
C ASP A 269 13.36 6.18 -18.67
N PRO A 270 13.69 5.91 -19.94
CA PRO A 270 12.95 4.98 -20.80
C PRO A 270 13.19 3.51 -20.46
N TRP A 271 14.11 3.20 -19.52
CA TRP A 271 14.58 1.86 -19.18
C TRP A 271 15.08 1.09 -20.41
N LYS A 272 16.03 1.64 -21.12
CA LYS A 272 16.68 0.97 -22.24
C LYS A 272 17.50 -0.24 -21.76
N GLY A 273 17.57 -1.27 -22.60
CA GLY A 273 18.34 -2.49 -22.31
C GLY A 273 17.58 -3.59 -21.58
N ASP A 274 16.29 -3.41 -21.31
CA ASP A 274 15.43 -4.51 -20.90
C ASP A 274 15.04 -5.36 -22.11
N ASN A 275 15.69 -6.51 -22.27
CA ASN A 275 15.47 -7.40 -23.42
C ASN A 275 14.10 -8.09 -23.41
N MET A 276 13.40 -8.09 -22.26
CA MET A 276 12.08 -8.71 -22.13
C MET A 276 10.96 -7.77 -22.61
N PHE A 277 11.13 -6.46 -22.37
CA PHE A 277 10.15 -5.44 -22.75
C PHE A 277 10.85 -4.29 -23.46
N LEU A 278 10.97 -4.42 -24.78
CA LEU A 278 11.57 -3.38 -25.61
C LEU A 278 10.66 -2.17 -25.75
N ASP A 279 11.24 -1.02 -26.04
CA ASP A 279 10.53 0.21 -26.45
C ASP A 279 9.39 0.62 -25.50
N LYS A 280 9.59 0.48 -24.19
CA LYS A 280 8.57 0.81 -23.18
C LYS A 280 8.15 2.27 -23.23
N ASP A 281 9.05 3.17 -23.60
CA ASP A 281 8.81 4.60 -23.83
C ASP A 281 7.77 4.88 -24.91
N LYS A 282 7.56 3.97 -25.86
CA LYS A 282 6.53 4.10 -26.90
C LYS A 282 5.12 3.79 -26.41
N THR A 283 4.99 3.08 -25.31
CA THR A 283 3.69 2.61 -24.78
C THR A 283 3.39 3.13 -23.37
N ALA A 284 4.40 3.57 -22.62
CA ALA A 284 4.23 4.16 -21.30
C ALA A 284 3.59 5.55 -21.40
N TYR A 285 2.80 5.91 -20.40
CA TYR A 285 2.19 7.23 -20.27
C TYR A 285 2.67 7.92 -19.00
N TYR A 286 3.67 8.78 -19.15
CA TYR A 286 4.27 9.53 -18.04
C TYR A 286 4.03 11.01 -18.26
N ALA A 287 3.45 11.68 -17.24
CA ALA A 287 3.00 13.05 -17.40
C ALA A 287 3.20 13.90 -16.14
N GLU A 288 3.25 15.21 -16.35
CA GLU A 288 3.26 16.22 -15.30
C GLU A 288 2.22 17.30 -15.58
N TYR A 289 1.73 17.94 -14.49
CA TYR A 289 0.85 19.10 -14.59
C TYR A 289 1.20 20.12 -13.50
N LYS A 290 1.63 21.31 -13.90
CA LYS A 290 1.91 22.45 -13.03
C LYS A 290 2.78 22.09 -11.80
N SER A 291 3.73 21.17 -11.95
CA SER A 291 4.74 20.92 -10.93
C SER A 291 5.61 22.17 -10.73
N THR A 292 6.08 22.39 -9.50
CA THR A 292 6.84 23.54 -9.05
C THR A 292 8.18 23.12 -8.42
N GLY A 293 8.97 24.07 -8.00
CA GLY A 293 10.27 23.85 -7.37
C GLY A 293 11.43 23.72 -8.37
N PRO A 294 12.67 23.67 -7.87
CA PRO A 294 13.87 23.73 -8.72
C PRO A 294 14.05 22.52 -9.65
N GLY A 295 13.44 21.35 -9.33
CA GLY A 295 13.42 20.18 -10.19
C GLY A 295 12.32 20.19 -11.26
N ALA A 296 11.42 21.17 -11.27
CA ALA A 296 10.36 21.29 -12.26
C ALA A 296 10.89 21.98 -13.52
N ASN A 297 11.22 21.20 -14.54
CA ASN A 297 11.71 21.70 -15.82
C ASN A 297 10.93 21.10 -17.01
N PRO A 298 9.70 21.56 -17.28
CA PRO A 298 8.83 20.95 -18.29
C PRO A 298 9.41 20.99 -19.72
N LYS A 299 10.31 21.96 -20.02
CA LYS A 299 10.93 22.12 -21.36
C LYS A 299 12.05 21.11 -21.61
N ALA A 300 12.66 20.59 -20.58
CA ALA A 300 13.79 19.66 -20.68
C ALA A 300 13.41 18.20 -20.40
N ARG A 301 12.13 17.92 -20.15
CA ARG A 301 11.65 16.54 -19.91
C ARG A 301 11.86 15.65 -21.12
N ALA A 302 12.02 14.37 -20.87
CA ALA A 302 12.12 13.34 -21.90
C ALA A 302 11.01 13.51 -22.95
N ALA A 303 11.36 13.49 -24.24
CA ALA A 303 10.46 13.85 -25.35
C ALA A 303 9.22 12.92 -25.45
N TRP A 304 9.28 11.73 -24.88
CA TRP A 304 8.17 10.78 -24.84
C TRP A 304 7.20 11.00 -23.66
N SER A 305 7.54 11.89 -22.72
CA SER A 305 6.67 12.26 -21.61
C SER A 305 5.75 13.43 -21.99
N HIS A 306 4.71 13.65 -21.20
CA HIS A 306 3.67 14.62 -21.50
C HIS A 306 3.60 15.73 -20.45
N GLN A 307 3.23 16.93 -20.92
CA GLN A 307 2.79 18.03 -20.06
C GLN A 307 1.28 18.17 -20.27
N LEU A 308 0.48 17.88 -19.22
CA LEU A 308 -0.98 17.90 -19.33
C LEU A 308 -1.50 19.33 -19.53
N THR A 309 -2.49 19.48 -20.39
CA THR A 309 -3.31 20.68 -20.48
C THR A 309 -4.28 20.78 -19.30
N ASP A 310 -4.85 21.97 -19.07
CA ASP A 310 -5.89 22.19 -18.04
C ASP A 310 -7.12 21.30 -18.26
N LYS A 311 -7.43 20.95 -19.52
CA LYS A 311 -8.55 20.06 -19.85
C LYS A 311 -8.23 18.62 -19.44
N GLU A 312 -7.06 18.11 -19.76
CA GLU A 312 -6.64 16.74 -19.41
C GLU A 312 -6.49 16.58 -17.90
N ALA A 313 -5.94 17.58 -17.21
CA ALA A 313 -5.78 17.54 -15.76
C ALA A 313 -7.11 17.44 -15.00
N LYS A 314 -8.21 17.93 -15.55
CA LYS A 314 -9.57 17.81 -14.97
C LYS A 314 -10.07 16.37 -14.94
N GLU A 315 -9.52 15.47 -15.77
CA GLU A 315 -9.86 14.04 -15.73
C GLU A 315 -9.28 13.32 -14.50
N TYR A 316 -8.27 13.89 -13.85
CA TYR A 316 -7.65 13.31 -12.67
C TYR A 316 -8.39 13.74 -11.41
N THR A 317 -9.50 13.08 -11.12
CA THR A 317 -10.25 13.19 -9.86
C THR A 317 -10.30 11.84 -9.17
N LEU A 318 -10.47 11.81 -7.85
CA LEU A 318 -10.61 10.53 -7.11
C LEU A 318 -11.76 9.68 -7.65
N GLU A 319 -12.87 10.33 -8.04
CA GLU A 319 -14.03 9.67 -8.63
C GLU A 319 -13.66 9.00 -9.96
N ASN A 320 -12.96 9.70 -10.87
CA ASN A 320 -12.56 9.13 -12.15
C ASN A 320 -11.51 8.04 -12.01
N ILE A 321 -10.58 8.19 -11.06
CA ILE A 321 -9.47 7.25 -10.85
C ILE A 321 -9.97 5.97 -10.19
N PHE A 322 -10.79 6.06 -9.17
CA PHE A 322 -11.23 4.93 -8.36
C PHE A 322 -12.63 4.43 -8.69
N GLY A 323 -13.43 5.25 -9.38
CA GLY A 323 -14.78 4.88 -9.78
C GLY A 323 -14.82 3.83 -10.90
N GLY A 324 -16.04 3.41 -11.27
CA GLY A 324 -16.30 2.55 -12.44
C GLY A 324 -16.66 1.12 -12.12
N ARG A 325 -16.27 0.55 -10.96
CA ARG A 325 -16.73 -0.78 -10.51
C ARG A 325 -17.73 -0.69 -9.36
N ASP A 326 -17.54 0.31 -8.52
CA ASP A 326 -18.35 0.63 -7.35
C ASP A 326 -18.24 2.13 -7.06
N THR A 327 -18.87 2.60 -5.99
CA THR A 327 -18.84 4.00 -5.56
C THR A 327 -17.74 4.28 -4.54
N TRP A 328 -16.68 3.46 -4.49
CA TRP A 328 -15.65 3.65 -3.49
C TRP A 328 -14.93 4.98 -3.65
N ASN A 329 -14.94 5.75 -2.57
CA ASN A 329 -14.20 6.99 -2.43
C ASN A 329 -13.47 6.98 -1.09
N PRO A 330 -12.12 7.03 -1.09
CA PRO A 330 -11.33 6.90 0.14
C PRO A 330 -11.51 8.08 1.12
N VAL A 331 -12.09 9.21 0.70
CA VAL A 331 -12.29 10.39 1.54
C VAL A 331 -13.73 10.55 2.06
N THR A 332 -14.67 9.77 1.58
CA THR A 332 -16.02 9.70 2.15
C THR A 332 -16.05 8.66 3.27
N LYS A 333 -16.50 9.09 4.44
CA LYS A 333 -16.71 8.23 5.61
C LYS A 333 -17.87 7.28 5.45
#